data_0ae5f9d9131330c8f1c6c5b1bdd01567
#
_entry.id   0ae5f9d9131330c8f1c6c5b1bdd01567
#
_cell.length_a   1.000
_cell.length_b   1.000
_cell.length_c   1.000
_cell.angle_alpha   90.00
_cell.angle_beta   90.00
_cell.angle_gamma   90.00
#
_symmetry.space_group_name_H-M   'P 1'
#
loop_
_entity.id
_entity.type
_entity.pdbx_description
1 polymer ?
#
loop_
_entity_poly.entity_id
_entity_poly.type
_entity_poly.pdbx_seq_one_letter_code
_entity_poly.pdbx_strand_id
1 'polypeptide(L)'
;MNKIFLLSVLMSFFFIRCEKVIDIEVPSIEPKLIIDASFEVLFDQTPVTSNNSVKLRLSADYFDDTIPVVTDATVFLTNLSDNSIISFTDENTDGDYEPVDSFTPLDGVVYELTVIHNNEIYKAKATKIKSSKITSIVQGEKTLFSGEEVELKISFKDDGAMKNHYLINVDRYNYLPIEDRYFNGSDYNFSYFYEDENIEFPKTIDIKLSGITQEYFTYFRVLIGQSGQNAGGPFQSAPSSLLGNIINTTNEANFPLGYFHISETDTFKIELVE
;
A
#
# COMPACT_ATOMS: atom_id res chain seq x y z
N MET A 1 -53.40 31.64 -30.34
CA MET A 1 -52.19 31.04 -29.95
C MET A 1 -51.77 31.65 -28.61
N ASN A 2 -51.86 30.90 -27.50
CA ASN A 2 -51.80 31.48 -26.16
C ASN A 2 -50.42 32.04 -25.87
N LYS A 3 -50.34 33.28 -25.37
CA LYS A 3 -49.09 33.94 -24.96
C LYS A 3 -48.27 33.11 -23.98
N ILE A 4 -48.94 32.28 -23.18
CA ILE A 4 -48.33 31.33 -22.24
C ILE A 4 -47.55 30.23 -22.97
N PHE A 5 -48.07 29.72 -24.10
CA PHE A 5 -47.40 28.71 -24.91
C PHE A 5 -46.12 29.25 -25.55
N LEU A 6 -46.16 30.50 -26.02
CA LEU A 6 -44.98 31.16 -26.60
C LEU A 6 -43.89 31.42 -25.54
N LEU A 7 -44.31 31.78 -24.33
CA LEU A 7 -43.40 31.99 -23.21
C LEU A 7 -42.73 30.68 -22.75
N SER A 8 -43.50 29.57 -22.75
CA SER A 8 -42.98 28.25 -22.41
C SER A 8 -41.96 27.73 -23.43
N VAL A 9 -42.19 27.96 -24.71
CA VAL A 9 -41.22 27.60 -25.77
C VAL A 9 -39.97 28.46 -25.70
N LEU A 10 -40.12 29.75 -25.40
CA LEU A 10 -38.95 30.64 -25.24
C LEU A 10 -38.09 30.26 -24.03
N MET A 11 -38.69 29.78 -22.94
CA MET A 11 -38.00 29.33 -21.72
C MET A 11 -37.28 28.03 -21.92
N SER A 12 -37.70 27.14 -22.84
CA SER A 12 -37.00 25.89 -23.19
C SER A 12 -35.64 26.11 -23.88
N PHE A 13 -35.43 27.23 -24.54
CA PHE A 13 -34.15 27.55 -25.19
C PHE A 13 -33.02 27.95 -24.22
N PHE A 14 -33.34 28.28 -22.97
CA PHE A 14 -32.33 28.63 -21.96
C PHE A 14 -31.64 27.41 -21.31
N PHE A 15 -32.10 26.19 -21.58
CA PHE A 15 -31.52 24.96 -21.04
C PHE A 15 -30.53 24.25 -21.99
N ILE A 16 -30.18 24.86 -23.12
CA ILE A 16 -29.12 24.36 -24.00
C ILE A 16 -27.80 24.78 -23.36
N ARG A 17 -27.32 24.01 -22.35
CA ARG A 17 -25.97 24.08 -21.88
C ARG A 17 -25.08 23.40 -22.91
N CYS A 18 -24.26 24.16 -23.61
CA CYS A 18 -23.10 23.62 -24.29
C CYS A 18 -22.09 23.21 -23.20
N GLU A 19 -22.03 21.94 -22.85
CA GLU A 19 -20.84 21.39 -22.18
C GLU A 19 -19.70 21.42 -23.20
N LYS A 20 -18.79 22.35 -23.01
CA LYS A 20 -17.53 22.33 -23.74
C LYS A 20 -16.67 21.29 -23.04
N VAL A 21 -16.54 20.10 -23.61
CA VAL A 21 -15.52 19.14 -23.21
C VAL A 21 -14.19 19.84 -23.42
N ILE A 22 -13.49 20.13 -22.35
CA ILE A 22 -12.13 20.62 -22.39
C ILE A 22 -11.24 19.37 -22.42
N ASP A 23 -10.69 19.05 -23.57
CA ASP A 23 -9.60 18.08 -23.67
C ASP A 23 -8.39 18.68 -22.94
N ILE A 24 -8.12 18.16 -21.75
CA ILE A 24 -6.92 18.51 -21.01
C ILE A 24 -5.83 17.57 -21.52
N GLU A 25 -4.91 18.09 -22.31
CA GLU A 25 -3.66 17.36 -22.62
C GLU A 25 -2.84 17.28 -21.33
N VAL A 26 -2.88 16.10 -20.68
CA VAL A 26 -2.00 15.79 -19.58
C VAL A 26 -0.63 15.45 -20.19
N PRO A 27 0.46 16.12 -19.76
CA PRO A 27 1.79 15.77 -20.26
C PRO A 27 2.12 14.32 -19.95
N SER A 28 2.30 13.50 -20.97
CA SER A 28 2.78 12.13 -20.83
C SER A 28 4.29 12.18 -20.55
N ILE A 29 4.71 11.37 -19.58
CA ILE A 29 6.14 11.16 -19.27
C ILE A 29 6.50 9.70 -19.59
N GLU A 30 7.79 9.46 -19.87
CA GLU A 30 8.27 8.11 -20.10
C GLU A 30 7.93 7.20 -18.90
N PRO A 31 7.30 6.03 -19.13
CA PRO A 31 6.90 5.13 -18.07
C PRO A 31 8.08 4.72 -17.18
N LYS A 32 7.90 4.80 -15.86
CA LYS A 32 8.89 4.40 -14.87
C LYS A 32 8.62 2.98 -14.39
N LEU A 33 9.70 2.21 -14.16
CA LEU A 33 9.56 0.90 -13.52
C LEU A 33 9.11 1.08 -12.06
N ILE A 34 8.06 0.38 -11.69
CA ILE A 34 7.55 0.29 -10.33
C ILE A 34 7.96 -1.08 -9.78
N ILE A 35 8.65 -1.09 -8.66
CA ILE A 35 9.10 -2.30 -7.96
C ILE A 35 8.48 -2.28 -6.57
N ASP A 36 7.45 -3.08 -6.34
CA ASP A 36 6.87 -3.31 -5.01
C ASP A 36 7.37 -4.66 -4.49
N ALA A 37 8.22 -4.61 -3.48
CA ALA A 37 8.80 -5.79 -2.85
C ALA A 37 8.52 -5.74 -1.34
N SER A 38 7.29 -6.07 -0.98
CA SER A 38 6.79 -6.05 0.39
C SER A 38 6.77 -7.47 0.95
N PHE A 39 7.79 -7.82 1.75
CA PHE A 39 7.91 -9.16 2.33
C PHE A 39 7.34 -9.18 3.74
N GLU A 40 6.39 -10.09 3.98
CA GLU A 40 5.72 -10.27 5.26
C GLU A 40 6.07 -11.63 5.87
N VAL A 41 6.69 -11.63 7.04
CA VAL A 41 6.96 -12.85 7.83
C VAL A 41 5.86 -13.00 8.87
N LEU A 42 4.98 -13.98 8.69
CA LEU A 42 3.80 -14.21 9.52
C LEU A 42 4.19 -15.04 10.75
N PHE A 43 4.54 -14.37 11.85
CA PHE A 43 5.08 -15.02 13.05
C PHE A 43 4.02 -15.58 14.00
N ASP A 44 2.74 -15.21 13.80
CA ASP A 44 1.59 -15.75 14.54
C ASP A 44 1.19 -17.16 14.08
N GLN A 45 1.76 -17.66 12.97
CA GLN A 45 1.48 -18.97 12.39
C GLN A 45 2.48 -20.05 12.86
N THR A 46 2.03 -21.30 12.85
CA THR A 46 2.88 -22.45 13.16
C THR A 46 2.73 -23.53 12.08
N PRO A 47 3.77 -23.78 11.26
CA PRO A 47 5.08 -23.11 11.27
C PRO A 47 4.99 -21.64 10.82
N VAL A 48 5.98 -20.84 11.20
CA VAL A 48 6.14 -19.48 10.70
C VAL A 48 6.26 -19.52 9.18
N THR A 49 5.46 -18.71 8.50
CA THR A 49 5.44 -18.62 7.03
C THR A 49 5.79 -17.20 6.60
N SER A 50 6.08 -17.02 5.33
CA SER A 50 6.30 -15.70 4.76
C SER A 50 5.67 -15.57 3.39
N ASN A 51 5.16 -14.36 3.11
CA ASN A 51 4.72 -13.94 1.79
C ASN A 51 5.81 -13.06 1.21
N ASN A 52 6.51 -13.55 0.21
CA ASN A 52 7.66 -12.88 -0.38
C ASN A 52 7.40 -12.77 -1.89
N SER A 53 6.78 -11.70 -2.34
CA SER A 53 6.57 -11.45 -3.76
C SER A 53 7.18 -10.11 -4.17
N VAL A 54 7.63 -10.04 -5.43
CA VAL A 54 8.12 -8.81 -6.05
C VAL A 54 7.21 -8.49 -7.23
N LYS A 55 6.47 -7.38 -7.15
CA LYS A 55 5.56 -6.95 -8.20
C LYS A 55 6.21 -5.91 -9.08
N LEU A 56 6.24 -6.19 -10.38
CA LEU A 56 6.83 -5.31 -11.37
C LEU A 56 5.76 -4.76 -12.32
N ARG A 57 5.68 -3.43 -12.37
CA ARG A 57 4.74 -2.69 -13.21
C ARG A 57 5.46 -1.51 -13.89
N LEU A 58 4.83 -0.94 -14.91
CA LEU A 58 5.21 0.38 -15.40
C LEU A 58 4.20 1.41 -14.92
N SER A 59 4.66 2.64 -14.67
CA SER A 59 3.73 3.74 -14.47
C SER A 59 2.92 3.96 -15.74
N ALA A 60 1.65 4.33 -15.57
CA ALA A 60 0.72 4.60 -16.65
C ALA A 60 0.24 6.05 -16.59
N ASP A 61 -0.28 6.56 -17.69
CA ASP A 61 -0.91 7.87 -17.71
C ASP A 61 -2.21 7.85 -16.89
N TYR A 62 -2.61 8.98 -16.36
CA TYR A 62 -3.73 9.10 -15.42
C TYR A 62 -5.06 8.55 -15.95
N PHE A 63 -5.26 8.59 -17.27
CA PHE A 63 -6.48 8.13 -17.93
C PHE A 63 -6.37 6.73 -18.53
N ASP A 64 -5.25 6.03 -18.30
CA ASP A 64 -5.11 4.66 -18.78
C ASP A 64 -5.93 3.69 -17.91
N ASP A 65 -6.73 2.85 -18.55
CA ASP A 65 -7.57 1.86 -17.88
C ASP A 65 -6.76 0.67 -17.33
N THR A 66 -5.52 0.51 -17.78
CA THR A 66 -4.67 -0.62 -17.41
C THR A 66 -3.27 -0.19 -17.02
N ILE A 67 -2.74 -0.82 -15.97
CA ILE A 67 -1.34 -0.66 -15.55
C ILE A 67 -0.52 -1.75 -16.23
N PRO A 68 0.47 -1.40 -17.09
CA PRO A 68 1.28 -2.41 -17.77
C PRO A 68 2.11 -3.22 -16.78
N VAL A 69 2.14 -4.55 -16.97
CA VAL A 69 2.95 -5.48 -16.19
C VAL A 69 4.31 -5.70 -16.83
N VAL A 70 5.34 -6.02 -16.05
CA VAL A 70 6.68 -6.37 -16.52
C VAL A 70 6.94 -7.84 -16.19
N THR A 71 7.05 -8.68 -17.22
CA THR A 71 7.11 -10.15 -17.10
C THR A 71 8.43 -10.76 -17.59
N ASP A 72 9.35 -9.94 -18.09
CA ASP A 72 10.61 -10.34 -18.70
C ASP A 72 11.86 -9.95 -17.89
N ALA A 73 11.67 -9.58 -16.61
CA ALA A 73 12.76 -9.21 -15.73
C ALA A 73 13.45 -10.43 -15.11
N THR A 74 14.73 -10.28 -14.76
CA THR A 74 15.42 -11.21 -13.86
C THR A 74 15.36 -10.65 -12.45
N VAL A 75 14.79 -11.42 -11.50
CA VAL A 75 14.58 -11.01 -10.11
C VAL A 75 15.24 -12.01 -9.17
N PHE A 76 16.06 -11.54 -8.26
CA PHE A 76 16.63 -12.36 -7.20
C PHE A 76 16.95 -11.56 -5.95
N LEU A 77 17.02 -12.27 -4.82
CA LEU A 77 17.41 -11.76 -3.53
C LEU A 77 18.75 -12.39 -3.14
N THR A 78 19.69 -11.59 -2.67
CA THR A 78 20.97 -12.07 -2.13
C THR A 78 20.97 -11.91 -0.60
N ASN A 79 21.19 -13.00 0.11
CA ASN A 79 21.50 -12.97 1.53
C ASN A 79 22.96 -12.50 1.70
N LEU A 80 23.17 -11.31 2.25
CA LEU A 80 24.53 -10.75 2.37
C LEU A 80 25.37 -11.35 3.49
N SER A 81 24.82 -12.27 4.30
CA SER A 81 25.59 -12.95 5.35
C SER A 81 26.37 -14.15 4.81
N ASP A 82 25.86 -14.85 3.80
CA ASP A 82 26.43 -16.08 3.24
C ASP A 82 26.54 -16.07 1.71
N ASN A 83 26.08 -15.00 1.05
CA ASN A 83 25.98 -14.81 -0.39
C ASN A 83 25.07 -15.82 -1.10
N SER A 84 24.16 -16.48 -0.40
CA SER A 84 23.15 -17.33 -1.03
C SER A 84 22.18 -16.48 -1.85
N ILE A 85 21.70 -17.06 -2.95
CA ILE A 85 20.78 -16.40 -3.89
C ILE A 85 19.45 -17.12 -3.87
N ILE A 86 18.37 -16.36 -3.72
CA ILE A 86 16.99 -16.79 -3.85
C ILE A 86 16.45 -16.20 -5.17
N SER A 87 16.16 -17.06 -6.14
CA SER A 87 15.62 -16.65 -7.43
C SER A 87 14.09 -16.52 -7.37
N PHE A 88 13.56 -15.57 -8.13
CA PHE A 88 12.12 -15.34 -8.27
C PHE A 88 11.71 -15.54 -9.73
N THR A 89 10.51 -16.05 -9.95
CA THR A 89 9.92 -16.28 -11.29
C THR A 89 8.50 -15.74 -11.35
N ASP A 90 8.10 -15.29 -12.53
CA ASP A 90 6.72 -14.91 -12.86
C ASP A 90 6.13 -16.01 -13.75
N GLU A 91 5.57 -17.05 -13.12
CA GLU A 91 5.00 -18.20 -13.86
C GLU A 91 3.66 -17.85 -14.55
N ASN A 92 2.94 -16.87 -13.99
CA ASN A 92 1.61 -16.48 -14.46
C ASN A 92 1.65 -15.39 -15.54
N THR A 93 2.81 -14.80 -15.79
CA THR A 93 2.99 -13.64 -16.68
C THR A 93 2.09 -12.46 -16.32
N ASP A 94 1.93 -12.24 -15.03
CA ASP A 94 1.12 -11.14 -14.46
C ASP A 94 1.98 -10.06 -13.79
N GLY A 95 3.33 -10.21 -13.85
CA GLY A 95 4.31 -9.31 -13.26
C GLY A 95 4.47 -9.48 -11.76
N ASP A 96 3.92 -10.53 -11.17
CA ASP A 96 4.11 -10.93 -9.79
C ASP A 96 5.14 -12.05 -9.72
N TYR A 97 6.35 -11.72 -9.28
CA TYR A 97 7.47 -12.65 -9.16
C TYR A 97 7.46 -13.30 -7.80
N GLU A 98 7.39 -14.63 -7.74
CA GLU A 98 7.43 -15.41 -6.51
C GLU A 98 8.74 -16.18 -6.38
N PRO A 99 9.21 -16.48 -5.15
CA PRO A 99 10.44 -17.24 -4.98
C PRO A 99 10.27 -18.66 -5.48
N VAL A 100 11.26 -19.16 -6.24
CA VAL A 100 11.28 -20.53 -6.78
C VAL A 100 11.23 -21.55 -5.65
N ASP A 101 12.00 -21.30 -4.59
CA ASP A 101 11.99 -22.09 -3.36
C ASP A 101 11.47 -21.22 -2.21
N SER A 102 10.57 -21.77 -1.40
CA SER A 102 10.06 -21.07 -0.23
C SER A 102 11.21 -20.78 0.75
N PHE A 103 11.27 -19.55 1.22
CA PHE A 103 12.22 -19.14 2.23
C PHE A 103 11.58 -18.19 3.23
N THR A 104 12.16 -18.14 4.43
CA THR A 104 11.73 -17.19 5.46
C THR A 104 12.91 -16.28 5.82
N PRO A 105 12.79 -14.95 5.66
CA PRO A 105 13.84 -14.02 6.04
C PRO A 105 14.25 -14.14 7.51
N LEU A 106 15.54 -14.15 7.77
CA LEU A 106 16.13 -14.34 9.11
C LEU A 106 16.34 -13.01 9.83
N ASP A 107 16.34 -13.05 11.17
CA ASP A 107 16.65 -11.89 12.02
C ASP A 107 18.08 -11.40 11.81
N GLY A 108 18.25 -10.08 11.72
CA GLY A 108 19.57 -9.45 11.64
C GLY A 108 20.32 -9.66 10.32
N VAL A 109 19.73 -10.36 9.37
CA VAL A 109 20.32 -10.58 8.04
C VAL A 109 19.93 -9.44 7.12
N VAL A 110 20.90 -8.90 6.39
CA VAL A 110 20.67 -7.92 5.31
C VAL A 110 20.45 -8.67 4.01
N TYR A 111 19.34 -8.42 3.37
CA TYR A 111 19.02 -8.92 2.04
C TYR A 111 19.14 -7.81 1.00
N GLU A 112 19.75 -8.12 -0.14
CA GLU A 112 19.82 -7.22 -1.30
C GLU A 112 18.93 -7.75 -2.41
N LEU A 113 17.85 -7.01 -2.71
CA LEU A 113 17.04 -7.24 -3.89
C LEU A 113 17.79 -6.75 -5.12
N THR A 114 17.79 -7.54 -6.19
CA THR A 114 18.28 -7.16 -7.51
C THR A 114 17.19 -7.46 -8.55
N VAL A 115 16.84 -6.45 -9.32
CA VAL A 115 15.96 -6.55 -10.48
C VAL A 115 16.76 -6.11 -11.71
N ILE A 116 16.75 -6.93 -12.79
CA ILE A 116 17.39 -6.60 -14.07
C ILE A 116 16.28 -6.55 -15.12
N HIS A 117 16.09 -5.39 -15.72
CA HIS A 117 15.10 -5.18 -16.78
C HIS A 117 15.65 -4.16 -17.79
N ASN A 118 15.47 -4.42 -19.10
CA ASN A 118 15.95 -3.56 -20.19
C ASN A 118 17.45 -3.18 -20.11
N ASN A 119 18.33 -4.12 -19.69
CA ASN A 119 19.76 -3.92 -19.44
C ASN A 119 20.09 -2.91 -18.31
N GLU A 120 19.14 -2.55 -17.50
CA GLU A 120 19.32 -1.75 -16.30
C GLU A 120 19.23 -2.61 -15.05
N ILE A 121 19.98 -2.24 -14.01
CA ILE A 121 20.09 -2.99 -12.75
C ILE A 121 19.59 -2.13 -11.60
N TYR A 122 18.55 -2.61 -10.96
CA TYR A 122 17.91 -1.96 -9.81
C TYR A 122 18.22 -2.72 -8.55
N LYS A 123 18.61 -2.01 -7.48
CA LYS A 123 19.00 -2.62 -6.22
C LYS A 123 18.40 -1.90 -5.02
N ALA A 124 18.06 -2.68 -4.00
CA ALA A 124 17.68 -2.18 -2.69
C ALA A 124 18.13 -3.14 -1.59
N LYS A 125 18.27 -2.64 -0.35
CA LYS A 125 18.61 -3.47 0.81
C LYS A 125 17.56 -3.31 1.88
N ALA A 126 17.24 -4.43 2.54
CA ALA A 126 16.35 -4.45 3.70
C ALA A 126 16.82 -5.49 4.73
N THR A 127 16.41 -5.28 5.97
CA THR A 127 16.48 -6.26 7.05
C THR A 127 15.07 -6.51 7.56
N LYS A 128 14.83 -7.68 8.12
CA LYS A 128 13.54 -7.98 8.76
C LYS A 128 13.34 -7.10 9.99
N ILE A 129 12.25 -6.35 10.02
CA ILE A 129 11.86 -5.47 11.13
C ILE A 129 10.86 -6.21 12.01
N LYS A 130 11.14 -6.25 13.31
CA LYS A 130 10.25 -6.89 14.28
C LYS A 130 8.96 -6.12 14.45
N SER A 131 7.87 -6.86 14.67
CA SER A 131 6.56 -6.33 14.99
C SER A 131 6.13 -6.71 16.40
N SER A 132 5.08 -6.07 16.87
CA SER A 132 4.35 -6.45 18.07
C SER A 132 3.22 -7.40 17.73
N LYS A 133 2.75 -8.15 18.74
CA LYS A 133 1.59 -9.03 18.59
C LYS A 133 0.30 -8.26 18.89
N ILE A 134 -0.71 -8.45 18.07
CA ILE A 134 -2.07 -7.97 18.34
C ILE A 134 -2.62 -8.72 19.56
N THR A 135 -3.00 -8.00 20.60
CA THR A 135 -3.53 -8.59 21.82
C THR A 135 -5.02 -8.80 21.76
N SER A 136 -5.75 -7.90 21.11
CA SER A 136 -7.18 -8.08 20.85
C SER A 136 -7.67 -7.15 19.74
N ILE A 137 -8.70 -7.59 19.04
CA ILE A 137 -9.54 -6.75 18.19
C ILE A 137 -10.99 -7.13 18.49
N VAL A 138 -11.80 -6.12 18.82
CA VAL A 138 -13.22 -6.30 19.09
C VAL A 138 -14.04 -5.23 18.38
N GLN A 139 -15.20 -5.61 17.87
CA GLN A 139 -16.16 -4.66 17.33
C GLN A 139 -16.72 -3.79 18.47
N GLY A 140 -16.75 -2.49 18.28
CA GLY A 140 -17.33 -1.53 19.20
C GLY A 140 -18.74 -1.11 18.77
N GLU A 141 -19.30 -0.15 19.51
CA GLU A 141 -20.67 0.34 19.30
C GLU A 141 -20.72 1.78 18.78
N LYS A 142 -19.54 2.42 18.60
CA LYS A 142 -19.47 3.81 18.18
C LYS A 142 -19.43 3.91 16.67
N THR A 143 -19.99 4.99 16.15
CA THR A 143 -19.91 5.42 14.76
C THR A 143 -19.32 6.82 14.68
N LEU A 144 -19.00 7.28 13.47
CA LEU A 144 -18.62 8.67 13.20
C LEU A 144 -19.84 9.47 12.66
N PHE A 145 -19.59 10.33 11.69
CA PHE A 145 -20.58 11.29 11.21
C PHE A 145 -21.69 10.67 10.35
N SER A 146 -21.39 9.61 9.60
CA SER A 146 -22.37 8.96 8.74
C SER A 146 -23.30 8.04 9.55
N GLY A 147 -22.79 7.44 10.64
CA GLY A 147 -23.48 6.43 11.41
C GLY A 147 -23.40 5.03 10.80
N GLU A 148 -22.64 4.87 9.70
CA GLU A 148 -22.52 3.62 8.95
C GLU A 148 -21.16 2.91 9.19
N GLU A 149 -20.21 3.60 9.85
CA GLU A 149 -18.89 3.05 10.13
C GLU A 149 -18.95 2.00 11.26
N VAL A 150 -18.14 0.97 11.13
CA VAL A 150 -17.97 -0.07 12.17
C VAL A 150 -16.74 0.24 13.01
N GLU A 151 -16.93 0.46 14.33
CA GLU A 151 -15.81 0.66 15.26
C GLU A 151 -15.05 -0.66 15.47
N LEU A 152 -13.73 -0.62 15.28
CA LEU A 152 -12.80 -1.68 15.64
C LEU A 152 -11.89 -1.17 16.75
N LYS A 153 -11.99 -1.77 17.93
CA LYS A 153 -11.09 -1.48 19.07
C LYS A 153 -9.88 -2.40 18.94
N ILE A 154 -8.77 -1.82 18.48
CA ILE A 154 -7.51 -2.54 18.21
C ILE A 154 -6.57 -2.33 19.38
N SER A 155 -5.97 -3.41 19.87
CA SER A 155 -5.03 -3.38 21.00
C SER A 155 -3.79 -4.21 20.69
N PHE A 156 -2.62 -3.65 21.00
CA PHE A 156 -1.34 -4.36 21.00
C PHE A 156 -0.40 -3.74 22.03
N LYS A 157 0.66 -4.48 22.39
CA LYS A 157 1.68 -3.99 23.31
C LYS A 157 2.95 -3.65 22.56
N ASP A 158 3.44 -2.44 22.75
CA ASP A 158 4.69 -1.98 22.13
C ASP A 158 5.92 -2.53 22.88
N ASP A 159 7.03 -2.73 22.12
CA ASP A 159 8.33 -3.08 22.70
C ASP A 159 9.09 -1.80 23.06
N GLY A 160 9.15 -1.49 24.37
CA GLY A 160 9.82 -0.30 24.87
C GLY A 160 11.35 -0.27 24.77
N ALA A 161 11.97 -1.29 24.14
CA ALA A 161 13.43 -1.36 24.04
C ALA A 161 14.00 -0.38 23.00
N MET A 162 13.19 0.05 22.04
CA MET A 162 13.58 0.97 20.96
C MET A 162 12.38 1.77 20.50
N LYS A 163 12.62 2.77 19.65
CA LYS A 163 11.57 3.48 18.92
C LYS A 163 11.05 2.61 17.80
N ASN A 164 9.75 2.36 17.80
CA ASN A 164 9.07 1.49 16.84
C ASN A 164 8.17 2.27 15.87
N HIS A 165 8.03 1.73 14.69
CA HIS A 165 7.07 2.17 13.69
C HIS A 165 6.28 0.95 13.21
N TYR A 166 5.00 1.14 13.01
CA TYR A 166 4.09 0.08 12.62
C TYR A 166 3.26 0.50 11.42
N LEU A 167 2.91 -0.47 10.59
CA LEU A 167 1.89 -0.33 9.56
C LEU A 167 0.73 -1.25 9.91
N ILE A 168 -0.42 -0.67 10.19
CA ILE A 168 -1.66 -1.42 10.36
C ILE A 168 -2.36 -1.45 9.00
N ASN A 169 -2.74 -2.64 8.56
CA ASN A 169 -3.59 -2.82 7.41
C ASN A 169 -4.93 -3.40 7.88
N VAL A 170 -6.02 -2.73 7.57
CA VAL A 170 -7.39 -3.16 7.87
C VAL A 170 -8.07 -3.52 6.57
N ASP A 171 -8.41 -4.79 6.42
CA ASP A 171 -8.89 -5.35 5.18
C ASP A 171 -7.86 -5.16 4.04
N ARG A 172 -8.27 -4.94 2.78
CA ARG A 172 -7.35 -4.95 1.62
C ARG A 172 -6.59 -3.66 1.40
N TYR A 173 -7.24 -2.51 1.62
CA TYR A 173 -6.73 -1.22 1.13
C TYR A 173 -6.64 -0.12 2.17
N ASN A 174 -7.03 -0.40 3.42
CA ASN A 174 -7.01 0.59 4.48
C ASN A 174 -5.71 0.48 5.27
N TYR A 175 -4.85 1.47 5.15
CA TYR A 175 -3.54 1.47 5.79
C TYR A 175 -3.41 2.62 6.78
N LEU A 176 -2.87 2.32 7.95
CA LEU A 176 -2.60 3.27 9.02
C LEU A 176 -1.16 3.14 9.50
N PRO A 177 -0.23 3.97 9.02
CA PRO A 177 1.13 4.03 9.57
C PRO A 177 1.12 4.80 10.89
N ILE A 178 1.71 4.21 11.93
CA ILE A 178 1.80 4.79 13.28
C ILE A 178 3.22 4.72 13.82
N GLU A 179 3.57 5.63 14.72
CA GLU A 179 4.83 5.62 15.48
C GLU A 179 4.54 5.57 16.99
N ASP A 180 5.40 4.95 17.75
CA ASP A 180 5.24 4.72 19.20
C ASP A 180 5.44 5.96 20.07
N ARG A 181 5.57 7.13 19.47
CA ARG A 181 5.94 8.40 20.12
C ARG A 181 5.27 8.65 21.49
N TYR A 182 4.02 8.20 21.63
CA TYR A 182 3.21 8.46 22.82
C TYR A 182 2.87 7.20 23.62
N PHE A 183 3.31 6.02 23.19
CA PHE A 183 2.97 4.76 23.84
C PHE A 183 4.15 3.77 23.93
N ASN A 184 5.39 4.25 23.72
CA ASN A 184 6.60 3.42 23.78
C ASN A 184 6.64 2.58 25.06
N GLY A 185 6.69 1.24 24.91
CA GLY A 185 6.71 0.25 25.97
C GLY A 185 5.37 0.02 26.68
N SER A 186 4.29 0.60 26.19
CA SER A 186 2.97 0.54 26.80
C SER A 186 1.98 -0.25 25.93
N ASP A 187 0.85 -0.62 26.54
CA ASP A 187 -0.30 -1.10 25.80
C ASP A 187 -0.91 0.05 25.00
N TYR A 188 -1.07 -0.14 23.70
CA TYR A 188 -1.71 0.83 22.83
C TYR A 188 -3.11 0.32 22.44
N ASN A 189 -4.11 1.16 22.72
CA ASN A 189 -5.50 0.86 22.45
C ASN A 189 -6.11 2.07 21.72
N PHE A 190 -6.75 1.82 20.58
CA PHE A 190 -7.40 2.85 19.80
C PHE A 190 -8.62 2.30 19.05
N SER A 191 -9.51 3.20 18.64
CA SER A 191 -10.65 2.87 17.77
C SER A 191 -10.29 3.23 16.33
N TYR A 192 -10.43 2.28 15.44
CA TYR A 192 -10.44 2.46 14.00
C TYR A 192 -11.89 2.37 13.52
N PHE A 193 -12.30 3.24 12.62
CA PHE A 193 -13.64 3.24 12.06
C PHE A 193 -13.55 2.74 10.62
N TYR A 194 -14.05 1.51 10.43
CA TYR A 194 -14.03 0.84 9.14
C TYR A 194 -15.24 1.29 8.33
N GLU A 195 -14.98 1.77 7.12
CA GLU A 195 -15.99 2.18 6.15
C GLU A 195 -16.00 1.22 4.96
N ASP A 196 -17.18 0.75 4.58
CA ASP A 196 -17.43 0.04 3.33
C ASP A 196 -18.89 0.32 2.92
N GLU A 197 -19.05 1.13 1.88
CA GLU A 197 -20.37 1.54 1.38
C GLU A 197 -21.29 0.37 0.99
N ASN A 198 -20.72 -0.80 0.76
CA ASN A 198 -21.43 -2.00 0.35
C ASN A 198 -21.27 -3.15 1.35
N ILE A 199 -21.11 -2.83 2.63
CA ILE A 199 -20.93 -3.86 3.64
C ILE A 199 -22.17 -4.76 3.77
N GLU A 200 -21.95 -6.06 3.64
CA GLU A 200 -22.98 -7.10 3.91
C GLU A 200 -22.52 -7.89 5.13
N PHE A 201 -23.38 -7.98 6.14
CA PHE A 201 -23.12 -8.75 7.35
C PHE A 201 -23.65 -10.19 7.27
N PRO A 202 -22.94 -11.20 7.86
CA PRO A 202 -21.64 -11.05 8.53
C PRO A 202 -20.50 -10.89 7.53
N LYS A 203 -19.52 -10.03 7.84
CA LYS A 203 -18.33 -9.83 7.03
C LYS A 203 -17.07 -10.18 7.81
N THR A 204 -16.24 -11.07 7.29
CA THR A 204 -14.90 -11.33 7.85
C THR A 204 -13.88 -10.39 7.22
N ILE A 205 -13.11 -9.71 8.05
CA ILE A 205 -11.99 -8.88 7.63
C ILE A 205 -10.68 -9.33 8.25
N ASP A 206 -9.60 -9.14 7.52
CA ASP A 206 -8.24 -9.40 7.97
C ASP A 206 -7.59 -8.09 8.46
N ILE A 207 -6.96 -8.13 9.60
CA ILE A 207 -6.16 -7.02 10.13
C ILE A 207 -4.74 -7.52 10.33
N LYS A 208 -3.78 -6.71 9.85
CA LYS A 208 -2.35 -6.98 9.97
C LYS A 208 -1.67 -5.87 10.74
N LEU A 209 -0.68 -6.24 11.54
CA LEU A 209 0.22 -5.32 12.24
C LEU A 209 1.65 -5.67 11.84
N SER A 210 2.28 -4.82 11.05
CA SER A 210 3.63 -5.03 10.52
C SER A 210 4.61 -4.04 11.16
N GLY A 211 5.78 -4.54 11.61
CA GLY A 211 6.89 -3.69 12.01
C GLY A 211 7.59 -3.11 10.79
N ILE A 212 7.85 -1.80 10.79
CA ILE A 212 8.44 -1.11 9.65
C ILE A 212 9.56 -0.16 10.08
N THR A 213 10.44 0.23 9.14
CA THR A 213 11.45 1.24 9.40
C THR A 213 10.85 2.65 9.43
N GLN A 214 11.58 3.60 10.00
CA GLN A 214 11.19 5.02 9.97
C GLN A 214 11.12 5.56 8.54
N GLU A 215 12.03 5.12 7.67
CA GLU A 215 12.07 5.54 6.26
C GLU A 215 10.83 5.04 5.52
N TYR A 216 10.46 3.76 5.72
CA TYR A 216 9.25 3.21 5.12
C TYR A 216 7.98 3.86 5.68
N PHE A 217 7.92 4.14 6.98
CA PHE A 217 6.85 4.89 7.59
C PHE A 217 6.67 6.27 6.93
N THR A 218 7.77 7.00 6.70
CA THR A 218 7.73 8.31 6.05
C THR A 218 7.27 8.20 4.60
N TYR A 219 7.82 7.23 3.85
CA TYR A 219 7.42 6.93 2.49
C TYR A 219 5.92 6.63 2.40
N PHE A 220 5.45 5.73 3.26
CA PHE A 220 4.06 5.27 3.22
C PHE A 220 3.05 6.35 3.59
N ARG A 221 3.40 7.22 4.53
CA ARG A 221 2.56 8.40 4.86
C ARG A 221 2.37 9.34 3.67
N VAL A 222 3.43 9.57 2.89
CA VAL A 222 3.34 10.39 1.67
C VAL A 222 2.52 9.67 0.61
N LEU A 223 2.72 8.37 0.43
CA LEU A 223 1.97 7.54 -0.51
C LEU A 223 0.45 7.60 -0.23
N ILE A 224 0.03 7.39 1.02
CA ILE A 224 -1.38 7.47 1.43
C ILE A 224 -1.93 8.89 1.18
N GLY A 225 -1.15 9.92 1.50
CA GLY A 225 -1.56 11.30 1.26
C GLY A 225 -1.78 11.64 -0.21
N GLN A 226 -1.16 10.91 -1.13
CA GLN A 226 -1.30 11.10 -2.58
C GLN A 226 -2.34 10.17 -3.21
N SER A 227 -2.62 9.01 -2.60
CA SER A 227 -3.56 8.01 -3.14
C SER A 227 -5.05 8.36 -2.99
N GLY A 228 -5.37 9.47 -2.32
CA GLY A 228 -6.76 9.87 -2.06
C GLY A 228 -7.42 9.14 -0.89
N GLN A 229 -6.76 8.21 -0.23
CA GLN A 229 -7.29 7.51 0.95
C GLN A 229 -7.63 8.48 2.11
N ASN A 230 -6.98 9.64 2.14
CA ASN A 230 -7.32 10.76 3.00
C ASN A 230 -7.75 11.95 2.13
N ALA A 231 -8.72 11.74 1.22
CA ALA A 231 -9.15 12.69 0.20
C ALA A 231 -9.06 14.14 0.67
N GLY A 232 -7.97 14.77 0.32
CA GLY A 232 -7.66 16.14 0.72
C GLY A 232 -8.68 17.08 0.13
N GLY A 233 -9.16 17.97 0.95
CA GLY A 233 -9.93 19.12 0.49
C GLY A 233 -9.09 20.04 -0.41
N PRO A 234 -9.53 21.26 -0.70
CA PRO A 234 -8.92 22.20 -1.64
C PRO A 234 -7.47 22.61 -1.31
N PHE A 235 -6.90 22.09 -0.23
CA PHE A 235 -5.53 22.35 0.24
C PHE A 235 -4.58 21.17 0.04
N GLN A 236 -4.95 20.20 -0.81
CA GLN A 236 -4.09 19.06 -1.10
C GLN A 236 -2.78 19.53 -1.74
N SER A 237 -1.66 19.06 -1.20
CA SER A 237 -0.33 19.32 -1.78
C SER A 237 -0.25 18.72 -3.17
N ALA A 238 0.41 19.42 -4.10
CA ALA A 238 0.68 18.87 -5.42
C ALA A 238 1.43 17.52 -5.30
N PRO A 239 1.06 16.50 -6.08
CA PRO A 239 1.78 15.25 -6.10
C PRO A 239 3.27 15.49 -6.38
N SER A 240 4.15 14.91 -5.58
CA SER A 240 5.59 14.91 -5.81
C SER A 240 6.06 13.51 -6.15
N SER A 241 7.16 13.39 -6.89
CA SER A 241 7.78 12.09 -7.13
C SER A 241 8.16 11.45 -5.78
N LEU A 242 7.50 10.34 -5.46
CA LEU A 242 7.76 9.59 -4.25
C LEU A 242 8.88 8.58 -4.52
N LEU A 243 10.09 8.91 -4.09
CA LEU A 243 11.25 8.02 -4.22
C LEU A 243 11.27 7.01 -3.07
N GLY A 244 11.38 5.73 -3.41
CA GLY A 244 11.59 4.65 -2.46
C GLY A 244 13.07 4.46 -2.10
N ASN A 245 13.42 3.24 -1.68
CA ASN A 245 14.79 2.87 -1.34
C ASN A 245 15.50 2.09 -2.46
N ILE A 246 14.90 1.97 -3.64
CA ILE A 246 15.44 1.24 -4.77
C ILE A 246 16.20 2.20 -5.67
N ILE A 247 17.40 1.85 -6.06
CA ILE A 247 18.26 2.66 -6.92
C ILE A 247 18.56 1.93 -8.23
N ASN A 248 18.57 2.66 -9.33
CA ASN A 248 19.10 2.17 -10.60
C ASN A 248 20.62 2.39 -10.60
N THR A 249 21.39 1.29 -10.54
CA THR A 249 22.85 1.34 -10.47
C THR A 249 23.52 1.50 -11.83
N THR A 250 22.75 1.36 -12.91
CA THR A 250 23.23 1.50 -14.30
C THR A 250 22.99 2.90 -14.84
N ASN A 251 21.83 3.49 -14.50
CA ASN A 251 21.42 4.81 -14.98
C ASN A 251 20.60 5.53 -13.89
N GLU A 252 21.28 6.37 -13.11
CA GLU A 252 20.64 7.09 -11.98
C GLU A 252 19.51 8.02 -12.42
N ALA A 253 19.53 8.53 -13.67
CA ALA A 253 18.46 9.39 -14.18
C ALA A 253 17.15 8.62 -14.40
N ASN A 254 17.23 7.31 -14.67
CA ASN A 254 16.07 6.43 -14.78
C ASN A 254 15.78 5.74 -13.44
N PHE A 255 15.43 6.52 -12.43
CA PHE A 255 15.08 5.98 -11.11
C PHE A 255 13.76 5.21 -11.13
N PRO A 256 13.65 4.10 -10.40
CA PRO A 256 12.40 3.36 -10.25
C PRO A 256 11.51 4.00 -9.19
N LEU A 257 10.23 3.64 -9.21
CA LEU A 257 9.28 3.88 -8.13
C LEU A 257 9.11 2.61 -7.30
N GLY A 258 8.53 2.75 -6.10
CA GLY A 258 8.27 1.61 -5.22
C GLY A 258 9.27 1.46 -4.08
N TYR A 259 9.18 0.36 -3.35
CA TYR A 259 9.96 0.16 -2.13
C TYR A 259 10.23 -1.33 -1.90
N PHE A 260 11.39 -1.63 -1.29
CA PHE A 260 11.71 -2.95 -0.77
C PHE A 260 11.78 -2.91 0.76
N HIS A 261 10.95 -3.71 1.42
CA HIS A 261 10.99 -3.88 2.88
C HIS A 261 10.69 -5.33 3.28
N ILE A 262 11.10 -5.70 4.50
CA ILE A 262 10.84 -7.00 5.11
C ILE A 262 10.30 -6.75 6.52
N SER A 263 9.10 -7.21 6.81
CA SER A 263 8.41 -7.00 8.07
C SER A 263 8.04 -8.31 8.74
N GLU A 264 8.23 -8.42 10.06
CA GLU A 264 7.38 -9.32 10.83
C GLU A 264 5.96 -8.78 10.82
N THR A 265 4.99 -9.67 10.65
CA THR A 265 3.59 -9.30 10.56
C THR A 265 2.75 -10.24 11.40
N ASP A 266 2.01 -9.68 12.35
CA ASP A 266 0.95 -10.39 13.05
C ASP A 266 -0.37 -10.23 12.30
N THR A 267 -1.21 -11.26 12.33
CA THR A 267 -2.49 -11.28 11.63
C THR A 267 -3.63 -11.58 12.58
N PHE A 268 -4.76 -10.93 12.36
CA PHE A 268 -5.97 -11.14 13.14
C PHE A 268 -7.18 -11.13 12.22
N LYS A 269 -8.08 -12.11 12.40
CA LYS A 269 -9.36 -12.16 11.68
C LYS A 269 -10.50 -11.85 12.63
N ILE A 270 -11.40 -10.98 12.20
CA ILE A 270 -12.62 -10.67 12.94
C ILE A 270 -13.83 -10.78 12.01
N GLU A 271 -14.89 -11.36 12.53
CA GLU A 271 -16.21 -11.36 11.89
C GLU A 271 -17.00 -10.16 12.41
N LEU A 272 -17.39 -9.28 11.50
CA LEU A 272 -18.25 -8.12 11.79
C LEU A 272 -19.70 -8.57 11.70
N VAL A 273 -20.50 -8.10 12.64
CA VAL A 273 -21.94 -8.36 12.75
C VAL A 273 -22.70 -7.03 12.73
N GLU A 274 -24.02 -7.10 12.42
CA GLU A 274 -24.89 -5.93 12.38
C GLU A 274 -25.06 -5.28 13.76
#